data_2cc7821a6a32b25d35b82ec051247721
#
_entry.id   2cc7821a6a32b25d35b82ec051247721
#
_cell.length_a   1.000
_cell.length_b   1.000
_cell.length_c   1.000
_cell.angle_alpha   90.00
_cell.angle_beta   90.00
_cell.angle_gamma   90.00
#
_symmetry.space_group_name_H-M   'P 1'
#
loop_
_entity.id
_entity.type
_entity.pdbx_description
1 polymer ?
#
loop_
_entity_poly.entity_id
_entity_poly.type
_entity_poly.pdbx_seq_one_letter_code
_entity_poly.pdbx_strand_id
1 'polypeptide(L)'
;MSKEKMFKKKILLSAVAFLVSATAVFLLIPTESAPRFGSSGNAALVPQSQIPFADYLAENRRRIGQVLKDFNFLPGQEPFRGDYSLEEVVAMRAPYEFSPAASCPNAAASHGILLIHGLSDSPYLTRQVAQELTLNFPCALVRGLLVPGHGTIPGDMRAVNRQDWRRIADYGVDSFAGQVETLTLVGYSNGSAIALDYLNRHPEQSLVSGLVLVVPGLGTASQFSWLTPWLSLVYPWLSRLPDTDAVKYESMATHAVAEFYHFTNEVISKTGPAIDVPLLIFLSGDESTVDNNRSMAYFCEHAQSDQSRLYVFAGDGGSVFSPLCERARVLDFDVDDPRFISFSHVALMLPPDDPHYGREGKYPICTQYLSNSERYNNCMFNAADTVYADATRADEDGLLRGKLIRRPTFNPKFEQMLEIMSCFIAAECRLPAAVNALEMFRVIR
;
A
#
# COMPACT_ATOMS: atom_id res chain seq x y z
N MET A 1 -33.78 50.36 12.82
CA MET A 1 -32.60 49.63 12.37
C MET A 1 -33.03 48.81 11.17
N SER A 2 -32.45 48.99 9.98
CA SER A 2 -32.90 48.34 8.75
C SER A 2 -32.67 46.83 8.79
N LYS A 3 -33.54 46.06 8.12
CA LYS A 3 -33.40 44.58 8.02
C LYS A 3 -31.99 44.17 7.56
N GLU A 4 -31.35 44.98 6.73
CA GLU A 4 -29.98 44.76 6.24
C GLU A 4 -28.92 44.89 7.33
N LYS A 5 -29.02 45.85 8.25
CA LYS A 5 -28.11 45.98 9.41
C LYS A 5 -28.26 44.81 10.38
N MET A 6 -29.46 44.29 10.53
CA MET A 6 -29.73 43.11 11.38
C MET A 6 -29.17 41.82 10.75
N PHE A 7 -29.25 41.69 9.43
CA PHE A 7 -28.67 40.55 8.70
C PHE A 7 -27.13 40.52 8.76
N LYS A 8 -26.50 41.67 8.47
CA LYS A 8 -25.04 41.85 8.60
C LYS A 8 -24.54 41.57 10.02
N LYS A 9 -25.30 41.98 11.05
CA LYS A 9 -24.95 41.68 12.45
C LYS A 9 -25.07 40.19 12.80
N LYS A 10 -26.05 39.48 12.23
CA LYS A 10 -26.18 38.01 12.41
C LYS A 10 -25.04 37.26 11.75
N ILE A 11 -24.64 37.63 10.54
CA ILE A 11 -23.52 37.03 9.83
C ILE A 11 -22.23 37.27 10.61
N LEU A 12 -21.99 38.46 11.11
CA LEU A 12 -20.80 38.78 11.90
C LEU A 12 -20.77 38.01 13.21
N LEU A 13 -21.89 37.89 13.92
CA LEU A 13 -22.01 37.10 15.14
C LEU A 13 -21.78 35.58 14.89
N SER A 14 -22.30 35.05 13.79
CA SER A 14 -22.07 33.65 13.41
C SER A 14 -20.60 33.40 13.03
N ALA A 15 -19.96 34.33 12.31
CA ALA A 15 -18.56 34.27 11.98
C ALA A 15 -17.65 34.34 13.23
N VAL A 16 -17.99 35.24 14.17
CA VAL A 16 -17.26 35.33 15.47
C VAL A 16 -17.48 34.08 16.30
N ALA A 17 -18.71 33.55 16.38
CA ALA A 17 -18.99 32.30 17.11
C ALA A 17 -18.24 31.12 16.49
N PHE A 18 -18.17 31.04 15.15
CA PHE A 18 -17.40 30.02 14.44
C PHE A 18 -15.90 30.15 14.71
N LEU A 19 -15.34 31.37 14.66
CA LEU A 19 -13.95 31.65 14.98
C LEU A 19 -13.61 31.29 16.45
N VAL A 20 -14.47 31.65 17.40
CA VAL A 20 -14.29 31.31 18.82
C VAL A 20 -14.37 29.79 19.04
N SER A 21 -15.31 29.11 18.38
CA SER A 21 -15.42 27.65 18.43
C SER A 21 -14.21 26.97 17.78
N ALA A 22 -13.74 27.46 16.66
CA ALA A 22 -12.54 26.95 15.99
C ALA A 22 -11.28 27.16 16.85
N THR A 23 -11.16 28.32 17.50
CA THR A 23 -10.05 28.64 18.42
C THR A 23 -10.11 27.77 19.69
N ALA A 24 -11.30 27.52 20.24
CA ALA A 24 -11.47 26.63 21.40
C ALA A 24 -11.12 25.17 21.04
N VAL A 25 -11.47 24.70 19.87
CA VAL A 25 -11.05 23.38 19.35
C VAL A 25 -9.53 23.32 19.18
N PHE A 26 -8.92 24.40 18.71
CA PHE A 26 -7.45 24.49 18.56
C PHE A 26 -6.70 24.45 19.88
N LEU A 27 -7.28 25.04 20.95
CA LEU A 27 -6.71 25.03 22.31
C LEU A 27 -6.92 23.70 23.05
N LEU A 28 -7.83 22.86 22.59
CA LEU A 28 -8.09 21.52 23.13
C LEU A 28 -7.24 20.41 22.49
N ILE A 29 -6.41 20.75 21.49
CA ILE A 29 -5.47 19.78 20.91
C ILE A 29 -4.36 19.55 21.93
N PRO A 30 -4.16 18.31 22.45
CA PRO A 30 -3.09 18.03 23.38
C PRO A 30 -1.75 18.44 22.78
N THR A 31 -1.04 19.36 23.43
CA THR A 31 0.27 19.88 22.95
C THR A 31 1.43 18.91 23.18
N GLU A 32 1.27 17.91 24.04
CA GLU A 32 2.25 16.84 24.21
C GLU A 32 2.03 15.76 23.14
N SER A 33 2.74 15.89 22.05
CA SER A 33 2.87 14.83 21.04
C SER A 33 4.14 14.03 21.31
N ALA A 34 4.03 12.69 21.34
CA ALA A 34 5.21 11.84 21.38
C ALA A 34 6.20 12.26 20.28
N PRO A 35 7.53 12.21 20.52
CA PRO A 35 8.54 12.68 19.57
C PRO A 35 8.36 12.13 18.15
N ARG A 36 7.87 10.88 18.01
CA ARG A 36 7.61 10.24 16.71
C ARG A 36 6.59 10.95 15.81
N PHE A 37 5.83 11.91 16.35
CA PHE A 37 4.89 12.73 15.57
C PHE A 37 5.50 14.04 15.05
N GLY A 38 6.75 14.34 15.44
CA GLY A 38 7.55 15.41 14.89
C GLY A 38 8.34 14.93 13.65
N SER A 39 8.90 15.87 12.87
CA SER A 39 9.81 15.50 11.78
C SER A 39 11.14 15.00 12.36
N SER A 40 11.71 13.95 11.78
CA SER A 40 13.04 13.45 12.16
C SER A 40 14.17 14.35 11.67
N GLY A 41 13.92 15.17 10.65
CA GLY A 41 14.99 15.90 9.95
C GLY A 41 15.94 15.00 9.14
N ASN A 42 15.75 13.68 9.19
CA ASN A 42 16.59 12.69 8.52
C ASN A 42 15.74 11.57 7.92
N ALA A 43 14.68 11.94 7.21
CA ALA A 43 13.77 11.03 6.52
C ALA A 43 14.48 10.16 5.45
N ALA A 44 13.75 9.23 4.87
CA ALA A 44 14.21 8.38 3.77
C ALA A 44 14.91 9.18 2.67
N LEU A 45 16.02 8.65 2.16
CA LEU A 45 16.78 9.29 1.09
C LEU A 45 15.96 9.35 -0.20
N VAL A 46 15.85 10.55 -0.75
CA VAL A 46 15.39 10.78 -2.12
C VAL A 46 16.60 11.19 -2.94
N PRO A 47 17.16 10.32 -3.78
CA PRO A 47 18.32 10.65 -4.59
C PRO A 47 18.03 11.84 -5.51
N GLN A 48 18.93 12.83 -5.50
CA GLN A 48 18.86 14.01 -6.39
C GLN A 48 19.68 13.81 -7.69
N SER A 49 20.50 12.76 -7.70
CA SER A 49 21.32 12.34 -8.83
C SER A 49 21.39 10.82 -8.85
N GLN A 50 21.89 10.27 -9.94
CA GLN A 50 22.12 8.83 -10.02
C GLN A 50 23.26 8.43 -9.06
N ILE A 51 22.91 7.68 -8.02
CA ILE A 51 23.84 7.03 -7.12
C ILE A 51 23.71 5.52 -7.30
N PRO A 52 24.77 4.73 -7.05
CA PRO A 52 24.68 3.29 -7.06
C PRO A 52 23.55 2.78 -6.14
N PHE A 53 22.82 1.75 -6.57
CA PHE A 53 21.71 1.24 -5.76
C PHE A 53 22.19 0.68 -4.41
N ALA A 54 23.40 0.11 -4.35
CA ALA A 54 24.03 -0.31 -3.10
C ALA A 54 24.22 0.84 -2.09
N ASP A 55 24.58 2.04 -2.56
CA ASP A 55 24.72 3.22 -1.71
C ASP A 55 23.36 3.71 -1.20
N TYR A 56 22.33 3.65 -2.06
CA TYR A 56 20.95 3.94 -1.68
C TYR A 56 20.47 2.98 -0.58
N LEU A 57 20.73 1.67 -0.70
CA LEU A 57 20.42 0.68 0.34
C LEU A 57 21.13 1.00 1.66
N ALA A 58 22.44 1.20 1.61
CA ALA A 58 23.28 1.45 2.79
C ALA A 58 22.83 2.71 3.53
N GLU A 59 22.62 3.81 2.79
CA GLU A 59 22.24 5.08 3.40
C GLU A 59 20.85 5.05 4.01
N ASN A 60 19.84 4.40 3.37
CA ASN A 60 18.52 4.28 3.97
C ASN A 60 18.54 3.39 5.23
N ARG A 61 19.29 2.29 5.24
CA ARG A 61 19.46 1.46 6.46
C ARG A 61 20.06 2.28 7.59
N ARG A 62 21.10 3.06 7.31
CA ARG A 62 21.74 3.97 8.29
C ARG A 62 20.76 4.99 8.83
N ARG A 63 19.99 5.68 7.96
CA ARG A 63 19.00 6.71 8.35
C ARG A 63 17.91 6.12 9.22
N ILE A 64 17.30 5.00 8.81
CA ILE A 64 16.26 4.32 9.58
C ILE A 64 16.78 3.99 10.98
N GLY A 65 17.93 3.31 11.08
CA GLY A 65 18.50 2.93 12.39
C GLY A 65 18.85 4.13 13.27
N GLN A 66 19.35 5.21 12.69
CA GLN A 66 19.68 6.44 13.42
C GLN A 66 18.40 7.12 13.94
N VAL A 67 17.40 7.31 13.08
CA VAL A 67 16.14 7.97 13.48
C VAL A 67 15.40 7.17 14.54
N LEU A 68 15.32 5.84 14.42
CA LEU A 68 14.67 5.01 15.45
C LEU A 68 15.34 5.17 16.80
N LYS A 69 16.67 5.29 16.85
CA LYS A 69 17.42 5.56 18.10
C LYS A 69 17.19 6.96 18.63
N ASP A 70 17.33 7.98 17.79
CA ASP A 70 17.26 9.39 18.19
C ASP A 70 15.88 9.78 18.74
N PHE A 71 14.83 9.14 18.19
CA PHE A 71 13.45 9.40 18.61
C PHE A 71 12.94 8.41 19.66
N ASN A 72 13.82 7.54 20.18
CA ASN A 72 13.47 6.50 21.13
C ASN A 72 12.28 5.63 20.68
N PHE A 73 12.23 5.36 19.37
CA PHE A 73 11.22 4.54 18.71
C PHE A 73 11.81 3.16 18.44
N LEU A 74 12.08 2.42 19.53
CA LEU A 74 12.88 1.20 19.53
C LEU A 74 12.05 -0.05 19.79
N PRO A 75 12.39 -1.18 19.14
CA PRO A 75 11.80 -2.49 19.45
C PRO A 75 11.97 -2.86 20.94
N GLY A 76 10.99 -3.58 21.48
CA GLY A 76 10.98 -3.98 22.88
C GLY A 76 10.63 -2.85 23.87
N GLN A 77 10.37 -1.64 23.37
CA GLN A 77 9.87 -0.50 24.15
C GLN A 77 8.50 -0.09 23.60
N GLU A 78 7.66 0.50 24.47
CA GLU A 78 6.43 1.09 23.98
C GLU A 78 6.75 2.17 22.91
N PRO A 79 6.03 2.21 21.78
CA PRO A 79 4.82 1.44 21.51
C PRO A 79 5.03 0.10 20.78
N PHE A 80 6.23 -0.26 20.32
CA PHE A 80 6.47 -1.44 19.47
C PHE A 80 5.98 -2.75 20.07
N ARG A 81 5.36 -3.59 19.24
CA ARG A 81 4.98 -4.94 19.59
C ARG A 81 5.84 -5.98 18.86
N GLY A 82 6.03 -7.11 19.53
CA GLY A 82 6.83 -8.24 19.05
C GLY A 82 8.30 -8.15 19.49
N ASP A 83 8.91 -9.32 19.62
CA ASP A 83 10.32 -9.46 19.97
C ASP A 83 11.18 -9.31 18.71
N TYR A 84 11.50 -8.08 18.38
CA TYR A 84 12.39 -7.73 17.28
C TYR A 84 13.62 -7.00 17.82
N SER A 85 14.77 -7.27 17.25
CA SER A 85 15.94 -6.42 17.41
C SER A 85 15.80 -5.16 16.53
N LEU A 86 16.57 -4.13 16.85
CA LEU A 86 16.62 -2.93 16.01
C LEU A 86 17.08 -3.27 14.58
N GLU A 87 18.03 -4.19 14.44
CA GLU A 87 18.54 -4.62 13.15
C GLU A 87 17.46 -5.29 12.30
N GLU A 88 16.62 -6.14 12.89
CA GLU A 88 15.48 -6.75 12.21
C GLU A 88 14.47 -5.70 11.75
N VAL A 89 14.11 -4.73 12.61
CA VAL A 89 13.18 -3.66 12.20
C VAL A 89 13.78 -2.81 11.08
N VAL A 90 15.06 -2.47 11.16
CA VAL A 90 15.76 -1.76 10.08
C VAL A 90 15.72 -2.59 8.79
N ALA A 91 15.99 -3.88 8.85
CA ALA A 91 15.93 -4.75 7.69
C ALA A 91 14.52 -4.87 7.09
N MET A 92 13.48 -4.93 7.94
CA MET A 92 12.08 -4.95 7.51
C MET A 92 11.70 -3.66 6.77
N ARG A 93 12.11 -2.51 7.28
CA ARG A 93 11.72 -1.19 6.76
C ARG A 93 12.59 -0.68 5.62
N ALA A 94 13.79 -1.24 5.44
CA ALA A 94 14.75 -0.78 4.44
C ALA A 94 14.42 -1.26 3.02
N PRO A 95 14.83 -0.50 1.99
CA PRO A 95 14.83 -0.99 0.62
C PRO A 95 15.71 -2.24 0.48
N TYR A 96 15.51 -3.01 -0.59
CA TYR A 96 16.21 -4.27 -0.80
C TYR A 96 16.57 -4.52 -2.27
N GLU A 97 17.53 -5.42 -2.48
CA GLU A 97 17.89 -5.96 -3.78
C GLU A 97 18.10 -7.48 -3.66
N PHE A 98 17.61 -8.22 -4.63
CA PHE A 98 17.94 -9.61 -4.89
C PHE A 98 18.63 -9.69 -6.26
N SER A 99 19.89 -10.04 -6.23
CA SER A 99 20.72 -10.19 -7.44
C SER A 99 20.43 -11.50 -8.14
N PRO A 100 20.67 -11.59 -9.47
CA PRO A 100 20.58 -12.83 -10.22
C PRO A 100 21.42 -13.94 -9.57
N ALA A 101 20.92 -15.19 -9.67
CA ALA A 101 21.65 -16.34 -9.16
C ALA A 101 22.99 -16.51 -9.89
N ALA A 102 24.01 -16.99 -9.17
CA ALA A 102 25.34 -17.20 -9.74
C ALA A 102 25.38 -18.22 -10.92
N SER A 103 24.33 -19.03 -11.05
CA SER A 103 24.15 -19.97 -12.16
C SER A 103 23.66 -19.33 -13.46
N CYS A 104 23.29 -18.05 -13.43
CA CYS A 104 22.77 -17.36 -14.61
C CYS A 104 23.87 -17.09 -15.64
N PRO A 105 23.59 -17.22 -16.95
CA PRO A 105 24.55 -16.93 -17.99
C PRO A 105 25.07 -15.50 -17.89
N ASN A 106 26.40 -15.33 -17.92
CA ASN A 106 27.11 -14.05 -17.89
C ASN A 106 26.84 -13.14 -16.67
N ALA A 107 26.24 -13.64 -15.59
CA ALA A 107 25.82 -12.90 -14.42
C ALA A 107 25.00 -11.60 -14.76
N ALA A 108 24.47 -11.50 -15.98
CA ALA A 108 23.65 -10.40 -16.44
C ALA A 108 22.17 -10.80 -16.31
N ALA A 109 21.38 -9.93 -15.72
CA ALA A 109 19.94 -10.10 -15.68
C ALA A 109 19.34 -9.69 -17.05
N SER A 110 18.55 -10.57 -17.67
CA SER A 110 17.77 -10.20 -18.86
C SER A 110 16.51 -9.40 -18.47
N HIS A 111 16.03 -9.61 -17.25
CA HIS A 111 14.79 -9.00 -16.75
C HIS A 111 14.97 -8.36 -15.38
N GLY A 112 14.38 -7.19 -15.21
CA GLY A 112 14.30 -6.49 -13.93
C GLY A 112 12.89 -6.50 -13.37
N ILE A 113 12.78 -6.50 -12.04
CA ILE A 113 11.50 -6.34 -11.34
C ILE A 113 11.67 -5.27 -10.27
N LEU A 114 10.92 -4.17 -10.37
CA LEU A 114 10.93 -3.07 -9.40
C LEU A 114 9.63 -3.05 -8.61
N LEU A 115 9.72 -3.19 -7.28
CA LEU A 115 8.58 -3.20 -6.39
C LEU A 115 8.48 -1.89 -5.61
N ILE A 116 7.25 -1.34 -5.50
CA ILE A 116 6.95 -0.06 -4.85
C ILE A 116 5.80 -0.27 -3.85
N HIS A 117 6.06 -0.01 -2.57
CA HIS A 117 5.07 -0.20 -1.49
C HIS A 117 4.06 0.96 -1.38
N GLY A 118 3.02 0.76 -0.53
CA GLY A 118 1.92 1.69 -0.31
C GLY A 118 2.19 2.83 0.67
N LEU A 119 1.20 3.70 0.85
CA LEU A 119 1.21 4.79 1.81
C LEU A 119 1.14 4.21 3.24
N SER A 120 1.91 4.78 4.16
CA SER A 120 2.14 4.32 5.55
C SER A 120 2.87 2.98 5.72
N ASP A 121 3.18 2.27 4.63
CA ASP A 121 3.82 0.96 4.64
C ASP A 121 5.35 1.06 4.62
N SER A 122 5.99 -0.07 4.40
CA SER A 122 7.42 -0.17 4.14
C SER A 122 7.69 -1.24 3.06
N PRO A 123 8.94 -1.37 2.60
CA PRO A 123 9.33 -2.41 1.64
C PRO A 123 9.03 -3.85 2.10
N TYR A 124 8.76 -4.08 3.40
CA TYR A 124 8.34 -5.37 3.92
C TYR A 124 7.13 -5.94 3.17
N LEU A 125 6.12 -5.11 2.93
CA LEU A 125 4.86 -5.53 2.28
C LEU A 125 5.07 -6.11 0.88
N THR A 126 6.15 -5.72 0.21
CA THR A 126 6.47 -6.20 -1.14
C THR A 126 7.55 -7.26 -1.15
N ARG A 127 8.23 -7.47 -0.01
CA ARG A 127 9.42 -8.34 0.06
C ARG A 127 9.11 -9.82 -0.17
N GLN A 128 7.99 -10.32 0.37
CA GLN A 128 7.61 -11.72 0.16
C GLN A 128 7.29 -12.01 -1.31
N VAL A 129 6.52 -11.14 -1.96
CA VAL A 129 6.30 -11.24 -3.42
C VAL A 129 7.64 -11.20 -4.17
N ALA A 130 8.55 -10.31 -3.78
CA ALA A 130 9.88 -10.22 -4.42
C ALA A 130 10.71 -11.50 -4.23
N GLN A 131 10.68 -12.12 -3.05
CA GLN A 131 11.39 -13.37 -2.77
C GLN A 131 10.85 -14.51 -3.64
N GLU A 132 9.53 -14.67 -3.72
CA GLU A 132 8.90 -15.70 -4.54
C GLU A 132 9.17 -15.46 -6.04
N LEU A 133 9.11 -14.22 -6.49
CA LEU A 133 9.48 -13.89 -7.88
C LEU A 133 10.95 -14.20 -8.16
N THR A 134 11.85 -14.06 -7.17
CA THR A 134 13.25 -14.45 -7.33
C THR A 134 13.41 -15.97 -7.49
N LEU A 135 12.56 -16.77 -6.82
CA LEU A 135 12.56 -18.23 -7.00
C LEU A 135 12.03 -18.62 -8.38
N ASN A 136 11.00 -17.95 -8.86
CA ASN A 136 10.40 -18.20 -10.17
C ASN A 136 11.26 -17.67 -11.33
N PHE A 137 11.99 -16.57 -11.09
CA PHE A 137 12.88 -15.91 -12.05
C PHE A 137 14.30 -15.76 -11.48
N PRO A 138 15.06 -16.86 -11.35
CA PRO A 138 16.37 -16.83 -10.67
C PRO A 138 17.40 -15.93 -11.36
N CYS A 139 17.20 -15.58 -12.63
CA CYS A 139 18.07 -14.66 -13.35
C CYS A 139 17.53 -13.23 -13.42
N ALA A 140 16.47 -12.89 -12.69
CA ALA A 140 15.99 -11.53 -12.61
C ALA A 140 16.79 -10.70 -11.58
N LEU A 141 16.94 -9.41 -11.87
CA LEU A 141 17.35 -8.41 -10.87
C LEU A 141 16.12 -7.83 -10.22
N VAL A 142 15.94 -8.03 -8.91
CA VAL A 142 14.73 -7.61 -8.21
C VAL A 142 15.06 -6.54 -7.16
N ARG A 143 14.39 -5.40 -7.22
CA ARG A 143 14.60 -4.26 -6.31
C ARG A 143 13.29 -3.80 -5.68
N GLY A 144 13.34 -3.47 -4.37
CA GLY A 144 12.24 -2.82 -3.66
C GLY A 144 12.65 -1.45 -3.18
N LEU A 145 11.85 -0.43 -3.52
CA LEU A 145 12.08 0.95 -3.12
C LEU A 145 11.50 1.25 -1.73
N LEU A 146 12.11 2.20 -1.05
CA LEU A 146 11.52 2.88 0.10
C LEU A 146 10.89 4.19 -0.37
N VAL A 147 9.57 4.29 -0.28
CA VAL A 147 8.83 5.49 -0.67
C VAL A 147 9.17 6.64 0.31
N PRO A 148 9.47 7.85 -0.17
CA PRO A 148 9.81 8.99 0.68
C PRO A 148 8.77 9.26 1.77
N GLY A 149 9.24 9.60 2.97
CA GLY A 149 8.41 9.79 4.17
C GLY A 149 8.16 8.53 4.99
N HIS A 150 8.65 7.37 4.54
CA HIS A 150 8.43 6.07 5.16
C HIS A 150 9.70 5.48 5.77
N GLY A 151 9.56 4.37 6.50
CA GLY A 151 10.66 3.60 7.08
C GLY A 151 11.17 4.12 8.42
N THR A 152 11.05 5.41 8.73
CA THR A 152 11.58 6.08 9.93
C THR A 152 10.52 6.20 11.03
N ILE A 153 9.91 7.36 11.18
CA ILE A 153 8.84 7.67 12.15
C ILE A 153 7.63 8.29 11.45
N PRO A 154 6.41 8.15 11.98
CA PRO A 154 5.18 8.67 11.36
C PRO A 154 5.24 10.17 11.04
N GLY A 155 5.95 10.93 11.86
CA GLY A 155 6.10 12.38 11.68
C GLY A 155 6.73 12.81 10.36
N ASP A 156 7.54 11.96 9.74
CA ASP A 156 8.17 12.26 8.45
C ASP A 156 7.16 12.29 7.29
N MET A 157 5.99 11.64 7.45
CA MET A 157 4.88 11.76 6.49
C MET A 157 4.25 13.16 6.43
N ARG A 158 4.52 14.03 7.41
CA ARG A 158 4.02 15.41 7.41
C ARG A 158 4.71 16.31 6.39
N ALA A 159 5.85 15.88 5.87
CA ALA A 159 6.65 16.63 4.89
C ALA A 159 6.76 15.94 3.53
N VAL A 160 6.03 14.83 3.31
CA VAL A 160 6.05 14.14 2.01
C VAL A 160 5.55 15.06 0.91
N ASN A 161 6.08 14.82 -0.29
CA ASN A 161 5.72 15.59 -1.46
C ASN A 161 5.58 14.61 -2.64
N ARG A 162 4.51 14.74 -3.42
CA ARG A 162 4.29 13.89 -4.60
C ARG A 162 5.39 14.00 -5.66
N GLN A 163 6.15 15.10 -5.66
CA GLN A 163 7.33 15.21 -6.53
C GLN A 163 8.48 14.29 -6.04
N ASP A 164 8.58 14.03 -4.72
CA ASP A 164 9.54 13.07 -4.20
C ASP A 164 9.15 11.64 -4.59
N TRP A 165 7.85 11.34 -4.63
CA TRP A 165 7.35 10.05 -5.14
C TRP A 165 7.69 9.85 -6.62
N ARG A 166 7.60 10.92 -7.43
CA ARG A 166 8.04 10.89 -8.83
C ARG A 166 9.53 10.66 -8.94
N ARG A 167 10.33 11.40 -8.17
CA ARG A 167 11.80 11.27 -8.19
C ARG A 167 12.27 9.88 -7.78
N ILE A 168 11.64 9.26 -6.76
CA ILE A 168 12.03 7.91 -6.36
C ILE A 168 11.65 6.86 -7.41
N ALA A 169 10.55 7.04 -8.14
CA ALA A 169 10.20 6.17 -9.26
C ALA A 169 11.19 6.32 -10.41
N ASP A 170 11.52 7.55 -10.79
CA ASP A 170 12.51 7.84 -11.84
C ASP A 170 13.87 7.22 -11.46
N TYR A 171 14.37 7.47 -10.25
CA TYR A 171 15.60 6.85 -9.75
C TYR A 171 15.51 5.30 -9.76
N GLY A 172 14.38 4.74 -9.31
CA GLY A 172 14.18 3.30 -9.26
C GLY A 172 14.31 2.65 -10.63
N VAL A 173 13.64 3.20 -11.64
CA VAL A 173 13.72 2.69 -13.03
C VAL A 173 15.10 2.92 -13.62
N ASP A 174 15.66 4.12 -13.47
CA ASP A 174 17.01 4.45 -13.97
C ASP A 174 18.10 3.56 -13.38
N SER A 175 17.89 3.06 -12.15
CA SER A 175 18.84 2.14 -11.51
C SER A 175 19.01 0.80 -12.25
N PHE A 176 18.09 0.44 -13.15
CA PHE A 176 18.20 -0.77 -13.99
C PHE A 176 18.84 -0.50 -15.35
N ALA A 177 19.03 0.76 -15.73
CA ALA A 177 19.56 1.11 -17.05
C ALA A 177 20.91 0.45 -17.32
N GLY A 178 21.01 -0.26 -18.44
CA GLY A 178 22.20 -1.01 -18.82
C GLY A 178 22.47 -2.28 -18.02
N GLN A 179 21.59 -2.65 -17.08
CA GLN A 179 21.71 -3.88 -16.29
C GLN A 179 20.69 -4.96 -16.72
N VAL A 180 19.58 -4.54 -17.32
CA VAL A 180 18.51 -5.44 -17.80
C VAL A 180 18.02 -5.01 -19.18
N GLU A 181 17.44 -5.93 -19.91
CA GLU A 181 16.83 -5.65 -21.22
C GLU A 181 15.38 -5.18 -21.09
N THR A 182 14.66 -5.72 -20.10
CA THR A 182 13.25 -5.41 -19.83
C THR A 182 13.02 -5.26 -18.33
N LEU A 183 11.98 -4.51 -17.96
CA LEU A 183 11.63 -4.23 -16.57
C LEU A 183 10.12 -4.38 -16.38
N THR A 184 9.71 -5.09 -15.33
CA THR A 184 8.34 -5.06 -14.83
C THR A 184 8.26 -4.19 -13.58
N LEU A 185 7.30 -3.26 -13.55
CA LEU A 185 6.96 -2.51 -12.34
C LEU A 185 5.85 -3.22 -11.58
N VAL A 186 6.03 -3.40 -10.28
CA VAL A 186 5.03 -3.97 -9.37
C VAL A 186 4.71 -2.95 -8.30
N GLY A 187 3.49 -2.40 -8.34
CA GLY A 187 3.04 -1.41 -7.37
C GLY A 187 1.99 -1.98 -6.42
N TYR A 188 2.07 -1.61 -5.14
CA TYR A 188 1.04 -1.89 -4.15
C TYR A 188 0.43 -0.58 -3.65
N SER A 189 -0.91 -0.46 -3.68
CA SER A 189 -1.64 0.71 -3.17
C SER A 189 -1.12 2.02 -3.79
N ASN A 190 -0.60 2.99 -3.00
CA ASN A 190 0.04 4.20 -3.50
C ASN A 190 1.23 3.89 -4.44
N GLY A 191 1.97 2.81 -4.18
CA GLY A 191 3.04 2.35 -5.07
C GLY A 191 2.53 2.03 -6.49
N SER A 192 1.29 1.56 -6.62
CA SER A 192 0.62 1.36 -7.91
C SER A 192 0.39 2.68 -8.64
N ALA A 193 -0.06 3.72 -7.92
CA ALA A 193 -0.23 5.05 -8.50
C ALA A 193 1.11 5.65 -8.94
N ILE A 194 2.18 5.42 -8.15
CA ILE A 194 3.54 5.87 -8.46
C ILE A 194 4.08 5.19 -9.72
N ALA A 195 3.90 3.86 -9.84
CA ALA A 195 4.31 3.11 -11.02
C ALA A 195 3.55 3.55 -12.28
N LEU A 196 2.25 3.79 -12.15
CA LEU A 196 1.41 4.28 -13.24
C LEU A 196 1.76 5.71 -13.66
N ASP A 197 2.01 6.62 -12.69
CA ASP A 197 2.45 7.99 -12.98
C ASP A 197 3.79 8.01 -13.74
N TYR A 198 4.69 7.07 -13.42
CA TYR A 198 5.94 6.93 -14.16
C TYR A 198 5.68 6.69 -15.66
N LEU A 199 4.86 5.69 -16.01
CA LEU A 199 4.52 5.40 -17.41
C LEU A 199 3.82 6.58 -18.09
N ASN A 200 2.88 7.23 -17.40
CA ASN A 200 2.18 8.40 -17.96
C ASN A 200 3.10 9.59 -18.25
N ARG A 201 4.19 9.73 -17.49
CA ARG A 201 5.19 10.79 -17.71
C ARG A 201 6.25 10.44 -18.75
N HIS A 202 6.47 9.16 -19.00
CA HIS A 202 7.51 8.65 -19.89
C HIS A 202 6.93 7.74 -20.98
N PRO A 203 6.05 8.26 -21.86
CA PRO A 203 5.39 7.45 -22.88
C PRO A 203 6.36 6.85 -23.89
N GLU A 204 7.51 7.50 -24.12
CA GLU A 204 8.54 7.04 -25.09
C GLU A 204 9.56 6.06 -24.47
N GLN A 205 9.40 5.72 -23.18
CA GLN A 205 10.32 4.78 -22.53
C GLN A 205 10.13 3.36 -23.11
N SER A 206 11.23 2.59 -23.24
CA SER A 206 11.21 1.25 -23.81
C SER A 206 11.65 0.16 -22.83
N LEU A 207 12.15 0.53 -21.66
CA LEU A 207 12.66 -0.42 -20.67
C LEU A 207 11.52 -1.17 -19.97
N VAL A 208 10.45 -0.44 -19.57
CA VAL A 208 9.31 -1.04 -18.87
C VAL A 208 8.44 -1.80 -19.87
N SER A 209 8.38 -3.11 -19.71
CA SER A 209 7.65 -4.05 -20.57
C SER A 209 6.38 -4.62 -19.96
N GLY A 210 6.12 -4.36 -18.67
CA GLY A 210 4.91 -4.81 -17.95
C GLY A 210 4.65 -4.02 -16.68
N LEU A 211 3.37 -3.94 -16.30
CA LEU A 211 2.91 -3.25 -15.11
C LEU A 211 1.97 -4.15 -14.30
N VAL A 212 2.29 -4.40 -13.04
CA VAL A 212 1.45 -5.14 -12.09
C VAL A 212 1.03 -4.20 -10.98
N LEU A 213 -0.27 -4.03 -10.77
CA LEU A 213 -0.85 -3.16 -9.77
C LEU A 213 -1.70 -3.98 -8.79
N VAL A 214 -1.35 -3.94 -7.53
CA VAL A 214 -2.10 -4.64 -6.47
C VAL A 214 -2.84 -3.62 -5.63
N VAL A 215 -4.17 -3.73 -5.56
CA VAL A 215 -5.11 -2.80 -4.92
C VAL A 215 -4.74 -1.33 -5.16
N PRO A 216 -4.70 -0.92 -6.44
CA PRO A 216 -4.10 0.35 -6.82
C PRO A 216 -4.79 1.55 -6.17
N GLY A 217 -3.97 2.40 -5.56
CA GLY A 217 -4.40 3.65 -4.95
C GLY A 217 -4.73 4.72 -5.98
N LEU A 218 -5.74 4.52 -6.82
CA LEU A 218 -6.19 5.51 -7.81
C LEU A 218 -7.30 6.43 -7.31
N GLY A 219 -7.55 6.42 -6.03
CA GLY A 219 -8.51 7.23 -5.28
C GLY A 219 -8.74 6.62 -3.92
N THR A 220 -9.42 7.33 -3.02
CA THR A 220 -9.83 6.82 -1.72
C THR A 220 -11.28 6.35 -1.74
N ALA A 221 -11.63 5.33 -0.96
CA ALA A 221 -13.02 4.93 -0.74
C ALA A 221 -13.83 6.03 -0.02
N SER A 222 -13.16 6.90 0.74
CA SER A 222 -13.82 8.00 1.47
C SER A 222 -14.29 9.11 0.54
N GLN A 223 -15.58 9.44 0.62
CA GLN A 223 -16.20 10.56 -0.10
C GLN A 223 -15.70 11.94 0.37
N PHE A 224 -15.02 12.01 1.51
CA PHE A 224 -14.54 13.25 2.12
C PHE A 224 -13.06 13.54 1.88
N SER A 225 -12.37 12.72 1.11
CA SER A 225 -10.93 12.89 0.85
C SER A 225 -10.57 14.23 0.21
N TRP A 226 -11.49 14.83 -0.55
CA TRP A 226 -11.31 16.15 -1.16
C TRP A 226 -11.15 17.29 -0.13
N LEU A 227 -11.53 17.06 1.14
CA LEU A 227 -11.33 18.02 2.23
C LEU A 227 -9.90 18.01 2.75
N THR A 228 -9.13 16.94 2.53
CA THR A 228 -7.81 16.75 3.14
C THR A 228 -6.80 17.84 2.78
N PRO A 229 -6.77 18.43 1.56
CA PRO A 229 -5.90 19.56 1.27
C PRO A 229 -6.16 20.79 2.17
N TRP A 230 -7.42 21.06 2.49
CA TRP A 230 -7.81 22.16 3.36
C TRP A 230 -7.56 21.84 4.83
N LEU A 231 -7.87 20.61 5.25
CA LEU A 231 -7.64 20.14 6.60
C LEU A 231 -6.14 20.12 6.95
N SER A 232 -5.27 19.80 6.01
CA SER A 232 -3.82 19.74 6.23
C SER A 232 -3.19 21.06 6.65
N LEU A 233 -3.86 22.19 6.35
CA LEU A 233 -3.39 23.52 6.74
C LEU A 233 -3.57 23.80 8.24
N VAL A 234 -4.53 23.13 8.89
CA VAL A 234 -4.92 23.42 10.28
C VAL A 234 -4.91 22.17 11.16
N TYR A 235 -4.95 20.98 10.60
CA TYR A 235 -5.04 19.73 11.34
C TYR A 235 -3.98 18.72 10.86
N PRO A 236 -2.88 18.57 11.60
CA PRO A 236 -1.72 17.81 11.14
C PRO A 236 -1.95 16.30 11.05
N TRP A 237 -2.92 15.73 11.77
CA TRP A 237 -3.14 14.30 11.87
C TRP A 237 -4.61 13.92 11.66
N LEU A 238 -4.90 13.04 10.70
CA LEU A 238 -6.22 12.40 10.58
C LEU A 238 -6.42 11.37 11.70
N SER A 239 -5.37 10.63 12.03
CA SER A 239 -5.37 9.72 13.17
C SER A 239 -3.99 9.70 13.83
N ARG A 240 -3.97 9.63 15.17
CA ARG A 240 -2.79 9.31 15.95
C ARG A 240 -3.09 8.04 16.73
N LEU A 241 -2.39 6.98 16.36
CA LEU A 241 -2.52 5.67 16.96
C LEU A 241 -1.24 5.34 17.74
N PRO A 242 -1.22 4.24 18.51
CA PRO A 242 -0.04 3.85 19.24
C PRO A 242 1.20 3.59 18.41
N ASP A 243 1.07 3.27 17.10
CA ASP A 243 2.16 2.88 16.21
C ASP A 243 2.93 1.67 16.74
N THR A 244 2.19 0.65 17.13
CA THR A 244 2.73 -0.58 17.73
C THR A 244 3.29 -1.54 16.70
N ASP A 245 3.00 -1.30 15.41
CA ASP A 245 3.45 -2.11 14.28
C ASP A 245 4.93 -1.82 13.95
N ALA A 246 5.74 -2.88 13.92
CA ALA A 246 7.15 -2.77 13.60
C ALA A 246 7.42 -2.43 12.13
N VAL A 247 6.46 -2.68 11.25
CA VAL A 247 6.64 -2.63 9.79
C VAL A 247 6.08 -1.36 9.18
N LYS A 248 4.90 -0.93 9.60
CA LYS A 248 4.18 0.22 9.02
C LYS A 248 3.79 1.25 10.06
N TYR A 249 3.38 2.43 9.61
CA TYR A 249 2.75 3.42 10.48
C TYR A 249 1.25 3.15 10.61
N GLU A 250 0.75 3.20 11.83
CA GLU A 250 -0.69 3.17 12.10
C GLU A 250 -1.29 4.58 12.10
N SER A 251 -0.48 5.57 12.49
CA SER A 251 -0.85 6.98 12.48
C SER A 251 -0.82 7.57 11.08
N MET A 252 -1.79 8.43 10.75
CA MET A 252 -1.93 8.99 9.42
C MET A 252 -1.86 10.53 9.45
N ALA A 253 -0.83 11.09 8.83
CA ALA A 253 -0.68 12.53 8.67
C ALA A 253 -1.67 13.06 7.62
N THR A 254 -2.38 14.15 7.94
CA THR A 254 -3.35 14.77 7.03
C THR A 254 -2.69 15.24 5.75
N HIS A 255 -1.46 15.76 5.85
CA HIS A 255 -0.70 16.20 4.69
C HIS A 255 -0.38 15.06 3.71
N ALA A 256 -0.01 13.88 4.22
CA ALA A 256 0.26 12.73 3.36
C ALA A 256 -0.97 12.29 2.57
N VAL A 257 -2.16 12.32 3.19
CA VAL A 257 -3.42 11.99 2.50
C VAL A 257 -3.81 13.11 1.52
N ALA A 258 -3.53 14.36 1.83
CA ALA A 258 -3.72 15.47 0.90
C ALA A 258 -2.82 15.33 -0.35
N GLU A 259 -1.54 15.01 -0.17
CA GLU A 259 -0.63 14.74 -1.28
C GLU A 259 -1.07 13.51 -2.09
N PHE A 260 -1.52 12.45 -1.43
CA PHE A 260 -2.10 11.28 -2.10
C PHE A 260 -3.35 11.66 -2.92
N TYR A 261 -4.26 12.45 -2.35
CA TYR A 261 -5.45 12.92 -3.08
C TYR A 261 -5.08 13.72 -4.33
N HIS A 262 -4.15 14.66 -4.22
CA HIS A 262 -3.69 15.42 -5.38
C HIS A 262 -3.00 14.52 -6.41
N PHE A 263 -2.11 13.65 -5.95
CA PHE A 263 -1.35 12.76 -6.81
C PHE A 263 -2.23 11.84 -7.64
N THR A 264 -3.17 11.15 -6.98
CA THR A 264 -4.05 10.19 -7.67
C THR A 264 -4.98 10.87 -8.66
N ASN A 265 -5.46 12.08 -8.35
CA ASN A 265 -6.25 12.86 -9.31
C ASN A 265 -5.40 13.33 -10.51
N GLU A 266 -4.12 13.70 -10.30
CA GLU A 266 -3.21 14.03 -11.39
C GLU A 266 -2.92 12.81 -12.28
N VAL A 267 -2.71 11.63 -11.69
CA VAL A 267 -2.46 10.38 -12.41
C VAL A 267 -3.62 10.01 -13.32
N ILE A 268 -4.85 10.11 -12.81
CA ILE A 268 -6.05 9.75 -13.58
C ILE A 268 -6.43 10.84 -14.60
N SER A 269 -6.29 12.14 -14.23
CA SER A 269 -6.69 13.23 -15.10
C SER A 269 -5.74 13.45 -16.28
N LYS A 270 -4.49 13.09 -16.12
CA LYS A 270 -3.56 12.99 -17.23
C LYS A 270 -3.82 11.69 -17.96
N THR A 271 -5.01 11.57 -18.57
CA THR A 271 -5.27 10.53 -19.55
C THR A 271 -4.27 10.73 -20.69
N GLY A 272 -3.08 10.20 -20.47
CA GLY A 272 -2.06 10.01 -21.49
C GLY A 272 -2.59 9.09 -22.60
N PRO A 273 -1.80 8.83 -23.61
CA PRO A 273 -2.11 7.80 -24.60
C PRO A 273 -2.43 6.50 -23.87
N ALA A 274 -3.22 5.67 -24.50
CA ALA A 274 -3.51 4.32 -24.07
C ALA A 274 -2.27 3.62 -23.50
N ILE A 275 -2.42 2.85 -22.42
CA ILE A 275 -1.32 2.05 -21.88
C ILE A 275 -1.09 0.86 -22.81
N ASP A 276 -0.03 0.95 -23.60
CA ASP A 276 0.33 -0.09 -24.58
C ASP A 276 1.09 -1.26 -23.93
N VAL A 277 1.76 -1.02 -22.80
CA VAL A 277 2.38 -2.11 -22.03
C VAL A 277 1.31 -2.98 -21.36
N PRO A 278 1.51 -4.31 -21.33
CA PRO A 278 0.64 -5.22 -20.59
C PRO A 278 0.41 -4.75 -19.16
N LEU A 279 -0.85 -4.75 -18.72
CA LEU A 279 -1.28 -4.33 -17.40
C LEU A 279 -2.02 -5.45 -16.67
N LEU A 280 -1.51 -5.86 -15.52
CA LEU A 280 -2.15 -6.80 -14.60
C LEU A 280 -2.61 -6.07 -13.35
N ILE A 281 -3.90 -6.18 -13.00
CA ILE A 281 -4.44 -5.59 -11.77
C ILE A 281 -5.03 -6.69 -10.89
N PHE A 282 -4.71 -6.63 -9.58
CA PHE A 282 -5.40 -7.39 -8.54
C PHE A 282 -6.17 -6.44 -7.64
N LEU A 283 -7.45 -6.72 -7.41
CA LEU A 283 -8.32 -5.98 -6.49
C LEU A 283 -8.81 -6.87 -5.35
N SER A 284 -9.06 -6.27 -4.20
CA SER A 284 -9.84 -6.88 -3.12
C SER A 284 -11.31 -6.53 -3.32
N GLY A 285 -12.20 -7.50 -3.40
CA GLY A 285 -13.65 -7.28 -3.51
C GLY A 285 -14.26 -6.59 -2.28
N ASP A 286 -13.57 -6.70 -1.14
CA ASP A 286 -13.97 -6.15 0.16
C ASP A 286 -13.15 -4.90 0.53
N GLU A 287 -12.84 -4.09 -0.47
CA GLU A 287 -11.98 -2.92 -0.37
C GLU A 287 -12.68 -1.76 0.35
N SER A 288 -12.05 -1.23 1.40
CA SER A 288 -12.57 -0.10 2.17
C SER A 288 -11.61 1.10 2.24
N THR A 289 -10.43 0.96 1.64
CA THR A 289 -9.35 1.98 1.70
C THR A 289 -9.26 2.78 0.41
N VAL A 290 -9.28 2.10 -0.75
CA VAL A 290 -9.16 2.73 -2.07
C VAL A 290 -10.43 2.50 -2.91
N ASP A 291 -10.59 3.29 -3.97
CA ASP A 291 -11.75 3.21 -4.85
C ASP A 291 -11.52 2.18 -5.97
N ASN A 292 -12.07 0.98 -5.76
CA ASN A 292 -12.03 -0.10 -6.75
C ASN A 292 -12.72 0.26 -8.07
N ASN A 293 -13.80 1.04 -8.03
CA ASN A 293 -14.55 1.40 -9.24
C ASN A 293 -13.68 2.29 -10.14
N ARG A 294 -12.91 3.22 -9.57
CA ARG A 294 -11.96 4.03 -10.33
C ARG A 294 -10.86 3.17 -10.96
N SER A 295 -10.34 2.21 -10.21
CA SER A 295 -9.28 1.30 -10.68
C SER A 295 -9.78 0.41 -11.82
N MET A 296 -11.00 -0.11 -11.71
CA MET A 296 -11.60 -0.92 -12.76
C MET A 296 -11.97 -0.10 -14.00
N ALA A 297 -12.57 1.08 -13.82
CA ALA A 297 -12.88 1.99 -14.92
C ALA A 297 -11.60 2.35 -15.69
N TYR A 298 -10.55 2.73 -14.95
CA TYR A 298 -9.25 3.03 -15.55
C TYR A 298 -8.70 1.86 -16.38
N PHE A 299 -8.74 0.64 -15.83
CA PHE A 299 -8.31 -0.55 -16.56
C PHE A 299 -9.12 -0.77 -17.85
N CYS A 300 -10.45 -0.75 -17.75
CA CYS A 300 -11.32 -1.02 -18.89
C CYS A 300 -11.21 0.03 -20.00
N GLU A 301 -10.92 1.28 -19.65
CA GLU A 301 -10.83 2.41 -20.58
C GLU A 301 -9.44 2.56 -21.20
N HIS A 302 -8.36 2.27 -20.45
CA HIS A 302 -6.99 2.65 -20.84
C HIS A 302 -6.05 1.48 -21.16
N ALA A 303 -6.30 0.25 -20.65
CA ALA A 303 -5.46 -0.91 -20.94
C ALA A 303 -5.68 -1.40 -22.36
N GLN A 304 -4.73 -1.16 -23.28
CA GLN A 304 -4.89 -1.50 -24.69
C GLN A 304 -4.33 -2.87 -25.04
N SER A 305 -3.31 -3.34 -24.33
CA SER A 305 -2.70 -4.64 -24.62
C SER A 305 -3.69 -5.79 -24.42
N ASP A 306 -3.75 -6.70 -25.37
CA ASP A 306 -4.55 -7.93 -25.30
C ASP A 306 -4.10 -8.87 -24.16
N GLN A 307 -2.89 -8.69 -23.64
CA GLN A 307 -2.35 -9.42 -22.50
C GLN A 307 -2.81 -8.83 -21.15
N SER A 308 -3.42 -7.63 -21.16
CA SER A 308 -3.88 -7.00 -19.91
C SER A 308 -5.03 -7.76 -19.26
N ARG A 309 -4.96 -7.93 -17.93
CA ARG A 309 -5.96 -8.65 -17.12
C ARG A 309 -6.22 -7.94 -15.79
N LEU A 310 -7.43 -8.08 -15.31
CA LEU A 310 -7.82 -7.64 -13.97
C LEU A 310 -8.49 -8.80 -13.24
N TYR A 311 -8.03 -9.07 -12.02
CA TYR A 311 -8.60 -10.09 -11.14
C TYR A 311 -9.08 -9.48 -9.84
N VAL A 312 -10.25 -9.93 -9.38
CA VAL A 312 -10.85 -9.50 -8.10
C VAL A 312 -10.90 -10.69 -7.16
N PHE A 313 -10.23 -10.58 -6.02
CA PHE A 313 -10.37 -11.50 -4.89
C PHE A 313 -11.59 -11.06 -4.07
N ALA A 314 -12.72 -11.75 -4.23
CA ALA A 314 -13.93 -11.48 -3.48
C ALA A 314 -14.07 -12.43 -2.29
N GLY A 315 -14.69 -11.97 -1.18
CA GLY A 315 -15.04 -12.82 -0.04
C GLY A 315 -16.35 -13.59 -0.25
N ASP A 316 -16.63 -14.54 0.64
CA ASP A 316 -17.92 -15.25 0.68
C ASP A 316 -19.05 -14.27 1.08
N GLY A 317 -20.07 -14.17 0.25
CA GLY A 317 -21.14 -13.18 0.39
C GLY A 317 -20.74 -11.76 0.00
N GLY A 318 -19.65 -11.61 -0.76
CA GLY A 318 -19.16 -10.34 -1.29
C GLY A 318 -20.22 -9.54 -2.03
N SER A 319 -20.12 -8.22 -1.97
CA SER A 319 -20.87 -7.35 -2.86
C SER A 319 -20.74 -7.91 -4.28
N VAL A 320 -21.88 -8.01 -4.99
CA VAL A 320 -21.88 -8.45 -6.39
C VAL A 320 -21.02 -7.48 -7.19
N PHE A 321 -19.74 -7.82 -7.31
CA PHE A 321 -18.81 -7.05 -8.11
C PHE A 321 -19.10 -7.38 -9.57
N SER A 322 -19.74 -6.48 -10.27
CA SER A 322 -20.01 -6.65 -11.69
C SER A 322 -18.80 -6.15 -12.49
N PRO A 323 -18.09 -7.04 -13.21
CA PRO A 323 -16.98 -6.62 -14.05
C PRO A 323 -17.49 -5.64 -15.11
N LEU A 324 -16.78 -4.51 -15.27
CA LEU A 324 -17.14 -3.49 -16.27
C LEU A 324 -16.70 -3.88 -17.70
N CYS A 325 -15.80 -4.85 -17.85
CA CYS A 325 -15.31 -5.31 -19.14
C CYS A 325 -14.91 -6.79 -19.09
N GLU A 326 -14.87 -7.47 -20.24
CA GLU A 326 -14.60 -8.90 -20.36
C GLU A 326 -13.24 -9.36 -19.85
N ARG A 327 -12.26 -8.44 -19.79
CA ARG A 327 -10.90 -8.72 -19.29
C ARG A 327 -10.79 -8.64 -17.76
N ALA A 328 -11.85 -8.20 -17.08
CA ALA A 328 -11.96 -8.18 -15.61
C ALA A 328 -12.71 -9.44 -15.15
N ARG A 329 -12.16 -10.14 -14.16
CA ARG A 329 -12.71 -11.40 -13.64
C ARG A 329 -12.70 -11.42 -12.13
N VAL A 330 -13.77 -11.98 -11.56
CA VAL A 330 -13.82 -12.31 -10.14
C VAL A 330 -13.28 -13.73 -9.98
N LEU A 331 -12.36 -13.92 -9.05
CA LEU A 331 -11.82 -15.23 -8.69
C LEU A 331 -12.76 -15.89 -7.69
N ASP A 332 -12.93 -17.21 -7.81
CA ASP A 332 -13.77 -17.98 -6.91
C ASP A 332 -13.21 -17.91 -5.48
N PHE A 333 -14.13 -17.70 -4.52
CA PHE A 333 -13.82 -17.75 -3.11
C PHE A 333 -13.83 -19.22 -2.67
N ASP A 334 -12.67 -19.84 -2.74
CA ASP A 334 -12.42 -21.19 -2.27
C ASP A 334 -11.30 -21.13 -1.23
N VAL A 335 -11.68 -20.82 0.02
CA VAL A 335 -10.74 -20.68 1.15
C VAL A 335 -11.09 -21.72 2.21
N ASP A 336 -10.16 -22.61 2.51
CA ASP A 336 -10.33 -23.71 3.45
C ASP A 336 -10.53 -23.29 4.91
N ASP A 337 -10.16 -22.06 5.29
CA ASP A 337 -10.35 -21.55 6.64
C ASP A 337 -11.73 -20.88 6.81
N PRO A 338 -12.68 -21.51 7.52
CA PRO A 338 -14.03 -20.97 7.71
C PRO A 338 -14.06 -19.67 8.53
N ARG A 339 -12.93 -19.27 9.14
CA ARG A 339 -12.82 -17.98 9.84
C ARG A 339 -12.49 -16.85 8.88
N PHE A 340 -12.02 -17.15 7.66
CA PHE A 340 -11.69 -16.15 6.66
C PHE A 340 -12.95 -15.80 5.86
N ILE A 341 -13.54 -14.64 6.13
CA ILE A 341 -14.84 -14.23 5.56
C ILE A 341 -14.64 -13.31 4.36
N SER A 342 -13.65 -12.41 4.42
CA SER A 342 -13.41 -11.43 3.35
C SER A 342 -11.95 -11.02 3.26
N PHE A 343 -11.56 -10.59 2.07
CA PHE A 343 -10.25 -9.96 1.88
C PHE A 343 -10.27 -8.52 2.41
N SER A 344 -9.11 -7.92 2.56
CA SER A 344 -8.95 -6.49 2.85
C SER A 344 -7.87 -5.88 1.96
N HIS A 345 -7.75 -4.56 2.01
CA HIS A 345 -6.69 -3.84 1.31
C HIS A 345 -5.29 -4.39 1.58
N VAL A 346 -4.98 -4.65 2.86
CA VAL A 346 -3.63 -5.08 3.29
C VAL A 346 -3.38 -6.58 3.13
N ALA A 347 -4.41 -7.38 2.82
CA ALA A 347 -4.29 -8.83 2.80
C ALA A 347 -3.48 -9.36 1.60
N LEU A 348 -3.56 -8.71 0.42
CA LEU A 348 -3.17 -9.37 -0.83
C LEU A 348 -1.68 -9.67 -0.96
N MET A 349 -0.80 -8.87 -0.34
CA MET A 349 0.65 -8.91 -0.58
C MET A 349 1.43 -9.96 0.21
N LEU A 350 0.82 -10.62 1.20
CA LEU A 350 1.54 -11.47 2.14
C LEU A 350 0.94 -12.88 2.22
N PRO A 351 1.78 -13.92 2.37
CA PRO A 351 1.30 -15.29 2.50
C PRO A 351 0.74 -15.57 3.91
N PRO A 352 -0.04 -16.66 4.06
CA PRO A 352 -0.61 -17.05 5.37
C PRO A 352 0.42 -17.39 6.46
N ASP A 353 1.65 -17.73 6.08
CA ASP A 353 2.76 -18.08 6.98
C ASP A 353 3.74 -16.92 7.21
N ASP A 354 3.42 -15.70 6.77
CA ASP A 354 4.27 -14.53 7.05
C ASP A 354 4.51 -14.38 8.55
N PRO A 355 5.78 -14.21 9.00
CA PRO A 355 6.11 -14.21 10.43
C PRO A 355 5.59 -13.01 11.19
N HIS A 356 5.24 -11.90 10.50
CA HIS A 356 4.72 -10.68 11.14
C HIS A 356 3.20 -10.58 10.99
N TYR A 357 2.68 -10.77 9.79
CA TYR A 357 1.27 -10.52 9.45
C TYR A 357 0.48 -11.78 9.11
N GLY A 358 1.11 -12.96 9.04
CA GLY A 358 0.44 -14.21 8.72
C GLY A 358 -0.57 -14.65 9.79
N ARG A 359 -1.15 -15.81 9.59
CA ARG A 359 -2.17 -16.38 10.48
C ARG A 359 -1.71 -16.48 11.95
N GLU A 360 -0.46 -16.90 12.15
CA GLU A 360 0.23 -17.00 13.45
C GLU A 360 1.26 -15.87 13.61
N GLY A 361 1.14 -14.80 12.81
CA GLY A 361 2.06 -13.67 12.83
C GLY A 361 2.00 -12.89 14.13
N LYS A 362 3.09 -12.15 14.41
CA LYS A 362 3.27 -11.39 15.66
C LYS A 362 2.35 -10.16 15.76
N TYR A 363 1.77 -9.71 14.65
CA TYR A 363 0.98 -8.47 14.61
C TYR A 363 -0.37 -8.63 13.90
N PRO A 364 -1.45 -9.00 14.61
CA PRO A 364 -2.81 -8.90 14.08
C PRO A 364 -3.32 -7.45 14.11
N ILE A 365 -4.07 -7.02 13.10
CA ILE A 365 -4.70 -5.69 13.08
C ILE A 365 -6.03 -5.71 13.82
N CYS A 366 -6.07 -5.04 14.99
CA CYS A 366 -7.21 -4.93 15.90
C CYS A 366 -7.52 -3.47 16.29
N THR A 367 -7.03 -2.50 15.53
CA THR A 367 -7.10 -1.06 15.86
C THR A 367 -8.52 -0.52 16.00
N GLN A 368 -9.52 -1.17 15.40
CA GLN A 368 -10.94 -0.83 15.57
C GLN A 368 -11.44 -1.00 17.01
N TYR A 369 -10.71 -1.73 17.87
CA TYR A 369 -11.09 -1.97 19.27
C TYR A 369 -10.28 -1.14 20.27
N LEU A 370 -9.47 -0.18 19.87
CA LEU A 370 -8.63 0.62 20.78
C LEU A 370 -9.41 1.34 21.88
N SER A 371 -10.69 1.68 21.64
CA SER A 371 -11.57 2.27 22.65
C SER A 371 -12.13 1.26 23.67
N ASN A 372 -11.93 -0.04 23.46
CA ASN A 372 -12.40 -1.12 24.32
C ASN A 372 -11.25 -2.11 24.59
N SER A 373 -10.57 -1.94 25.72
CA SER A 373 -9.38 -2.70 26.08
C SER A 373 -9.61 -4.22 26.15
N GLU A 374 -10.78 -4.67 26.57
CA GLU A 374 -11.10 -6.10 26.65
C GLU A 374 -11.21 -6.71 25.25
N ARG A 375 -11.98 -6.08 24.36
CA ARG A 375 -12.11 -6.54 22.96
C ARG A 375 -10.78 -6.44 22.23
N TYR A 376 -10.01 -5.39 22.46
CA TYR A 376 -8.70 -5.22 21.88
C TYR A 376 -7.76 -6.37 22.28
N ASN A 377 -7.65 -6.66 23.58
CA ASN A 377 -6.81 -7.73 24.10
C ASN A 377 -7.27 -9.11 23.59
N ASN A 378 -8.58 -9.36 23.56
CA ASN A 378 -9.11 -10.61 23.03
C ASN A 378 -8.81 -10.75 21.52
N CYS A 379 -8.97 -9.68 20.74
CA CYS A 379 -8.60 -9.67 19.34
C CYS A 379 -7.09 -9.90 19.13
N MET A 380 -6.24 -9.26 19.91
CA MET A 380 -4.79 -9.40 19.79
C MET A 380 -4.27 -10.79 20.19
N PHE A 381 -4.79 -11.38 21.26
CA PHE A 381 -4.18 -12.54 21.91
C PHE A 381 -5.01 -13.83 21.85
N ASN A 382 -6.28 -13.77 21.42
CA ASN A 382 -7.16 -14.93 21.34
C ASN A 382 -7.62 -15.20 19.91
N ALA A 383 -6.78 -15.93 19.14
CA ALA A 383 -7.05 -16.23 17.74
C ALA A 383 -8.27 -17.16 17.54
N ALA A 384 -8.59 -18.02 18.53
CA ALA A 384 -9.63 -19.04 18.40
C ALA A 384 -11.04 -18.46 18.21
N ASP A 385 -11.33 -17.31 18.83
CA ASP A 385 -12.63 -16.67 18.81
C ASP A 385 -12.74 -15.56 17.74
N THR A 386 -11.74 -15.43 16.89
CA THR A 386 -11.68 -14.37 15.89
C THR A 386 -12.02 -14.87 14.50
N VAL A 387 -12.61 -13.97 13.68
CA VAL A 387 -12.78 -14.15 12.25
C VAL A 387 -11.98 -13.09 11.49
N TYR A 388 -11.57 -13.42 10.27
CA TYR A 388 -10.86 -12.51 9.38
C TYR A 388 -11.86 -11.84 8.45
N ALA A 389 -12.10 -10.55 8.66
CA ALA A 389 -12.98 -9.75 7.82
C ALA A 389 -12.56 -8.27 7.83
N ASP A 390 -12.91 -7.52 6.77
CA ASP A 390 -12.80 -6.07 6.84
C ASP A 390 -13.82 -5.52 7.85
N ALA A 391 -13.36 -4.62 8.75
CA ALA A 391 -14.17 -4.13 9.86
C ALA A 391 -15.41 -3.33 9.40
N THR A 392 -15.37 -2.75 8.22
CA THR A 392 -16.50 -1.99 7.66
C THR A 392 -17.67 -2.88 7.26
N ARG A 393 -17.43 -4.15 6.95
CA ARG A 393 -18.45 -5.13 6.60
C ARG A 393 -19.13 -5.77 7.81
N ALA A 394 -18.49 -5.71 8.96
CA ALA A 394 -18.93 -6.39 10.18
C ALA A 394 -20.32 -6.00 10.65
N ASP A 395 -20.76 -4.78 10.34
CA ASP A 395 -22.02 -4.23 10.84
C ASP A 395 -23.18 -4.36 9.85
N GLU A 396 -22.91 -4.56 8.55
CA GLU A 396 -23.95 -4.55 7.51
C GLU A 396 -24.68 -5.88 7.35
N ASP A 397 -24.00 -7.03 7.46
CA ASP A 397 -24.58 -8.32 7.06
C ASP A 397 -25.12 -9.20 8.18
N GLY A 398 -25.00 -8.79 9.44
CA GLY A 398 -25.43 -9.62 10.59
C GLY A 398 -24.63 -10.93 10.81
N LEU A 399 -23.85 -11.38 9.81
CA LEU A 399 -23.00 -12.57 9.83
C LEU A 399 -21.90 -12.50 10.89
N LEU A 400 -21.41 -11.28 11.16
CA LEU A 400 -20.30 -11.04 12.07
C LEU A 400 -20.76 -10.52 13.44
N ARG A 401 -22.08 -10.48 13.66
CA ARG A 401 -22.66 -9.96 14.92
C ARG A 401 -22.18 -10.76 16.12
N GLY A 402 -21.49 -10.07 17.03
CA GLY A 402 -20.95 -10.67 18.25
C GLY A 402 -19.60 -11.37 18.11
N LYS A 403 -19.07 -11.54 16.90
CA LYS A 403 -17.71 -12.09 16.68
C LYS A 403 -16.63 -11.04 16.89
N LEU A 404 -15.43 -11.49 17.25
CA LEU A 404 -14.22 -10.68 17.22
C LEU A 404 -13.63 -10.71 15.81
N ILE A 405 -13.33 -9.56 15.28
CA ILE A 405 -12.84 -9.40 13.92
C ILE A 405 -11.37 -9.02 13.96
N ARG A 406 -10.53 -9.73 13.24
CA ARG A 406 -9.19 -9.32 12.82
C ARG A 406 -9.28 -8.85 11.37
N ARG A 407 -8.75 -7.66 11.09
CA ARG A 407 -8.59 -7.26 9.69
C ARG A 407 -7.56 -8.18 9.05
N PRO A 408 -7.89 -8.86 7.92
CA PRO A 408 -6.97 -9.78 7.27
C PRO A 408 -5.69 -9.04 6.85
N THR A 409 -4.54 -9.63 7.13
CA THR A 409 -3.21 -9.13 6.79
C THR A 409 -2.45 -10.06 5.88
N PHE A 410 -3.03 -11.22 5.56
CA PHE A 410 -2.48 -12.22 4.66
C PHE A 410 -3.50 -12.66 3.61
N ASN A 411 -3.02 -13.19 2.51
CA ASN A 411 -3.80 -13.70 1.39
C ASN A 411 -3.83 -15.23 1.42
N PRO A 412 -4.95 -15.88 1.72
CA PRO A 412 -5.04 -17.34 1.66
C PRO A 412 -4.88 -17.88 0.24
N LYS A 413 -5.00 -17.03 -0.79
CA LYS A 413 -4.77 -17.35 -2.20
C LYS A 413 -3.47 -16.72 -2.74
N PHE A 414 -2.48 -16.51 -1.87
CA PHE A 414 -1.21 -15.88 -2.22
C PHE A 414 -0.48 -16.62 -3.35
N GLU A 415 -0.41 -17.95 -3.28
CA GLU A 415 0.21 -18.77 -4.32
C GLU A 415 -0.50 -18.59 -5.68
N GLN A 416 -1.84 -18.59 -5.71
CA GLN A 416 -2.59 -18.36 -6.93
C GLN A 416 -2.31 -16.97 -7.52
N MET A 417 -2.22 -15.94 -6.67
CA MET A 417 -1.84 -14.61 -7.11
C MET A 417 -0.44 -14.58 -7.72
N LEU A 418 0.52 -15.25 -7.08
CA LEU A 418 1.90 -15.35 -7.58
C LEU A 418 2.01 -16.12 -8.88
N GLU A 419 1.27 -17.20 -9.04
CA GLU A 419 1.22 -17.96 -10.30
C GLU A 419 0.73 -17.07 -11.45
N ILE A 420 -0.37 -16.34 -11.23
CA ILE A 420 -0.90 -15.39 -12.22
C ILE A 420 0.12 -14.29 -12.53
N MET A 421 0.76 -13.74 -11.50
CA MET A 421 1.77 -12.69 -11.65
C MET A 421 3.01 -13.20 -12.39
N SER A 422 3.51 -14.38 -12.03
CA SER A 422 4.68 -14.99 -12.68
C SER A 422 4.40 -15.33 -14.15
N CYS A 423 3.23 -15.89 -14.40
CA CYS A 423 2.76 -16.15 -15.77
C CYS A 423 2.71 -14.87 -16.61
N PHE A 424 2.19 -13.79 -16.04
CA PHE A 424 2.15 -12.47 -16.70
C PHE A 424 3.55 -11.93 -17.00
N ILE A 425 4.47 -11.99 -16.02
CA ILE A 425 5.85 -11.49 -16.15
C ILE A 425 6.62 -12.28 -17.21
N ALA A 426 6.43 -13.61 -17.27
CA ALA A 426 7.09 -14.46 -18.25
C ALA A 426 6.66 -14.18 -19.70
N ALA A 427 5.53 -13.51 -19.92
CA ALA A 427 4.91 -13.27 -21.24
C ALA A 427 4.67 -14.55 -22.07
N GLU A 428 4.88 -15.72 -21.50
CA GLU A 428 4.80 -17.03 -22.14
C GLU A 428 3.45 -17.72 -21.90
N CYS A 429 2.73 -17.29 -20.87
CA CYS A 429 1.48 -17.90 -20.53
C CYS A 429 0.29 -17.23 -21.24
N ARG A 430 -0.44 -18.00 -21.99
CA ARG A 430 -1.82 -17.64 -22.30
C ARG A 430 -2.63 -17.81 -21.02
N LEU A 431 -2.77 -16.75 -20.23
CA LEU A 431 -3.65 -16.77 -19.08
C LEU A 431 -5.03 -17.26 -19.55
N PRO A 432 -5.56 -18.39 -19.03
CA PRO A 432 -6.78 -18.98 -19.56
C PRO A 432 -7.93 -17.99 -19.43
N ALA A 433 -8.82 -18.01 -20.40
CA ALA A 433 -10.02 -17.18 -20.40
C ALA A 433 -10.97 -17.50 -19.24
N ALA A 434 -10.85 -18.69 -18.64
CA ALA A 434 -11.49 -19.11 -17.40
C ALA A 434 -10.51 -20.05 -16.69
N VAL A 435 -10.06 -19.72 -15.48
CA VAL A 435 -9.23 -20.60 -14.66
C VAL A 435 -10.17 -21.47 -13.83
N ASN A 436 -10.46 -22.67 -14.30
CA ASN A 436 -10.75 -23.77 -13.39
C ASN A 436 -9.40 -24.17 -12.80
N ALA A 437 -9.22 -24.00 -11.50
CA ALA A 437 -7.98 -24.26 -10.76
C ALA A 437 -7.37 -25.67 -10.98
N LEU A 438 -8.11 -26.60 -11.55
CA LEU A 438 -7.68 -27.97 -11.86
C LEU A 438 -6.88 -28.13 -13.18
N GLU A 439 -6.86 -27.16 -14.07
CA GLU A 439 -6.17 -27.29 -15.35
C GLU A 439 -4.76 -26.70 -15.37
N MET A 440 -4.42 -25.76 -14.46
CA MET A 440 -3.09 -25.15 -14.42
C MET A 440 -1.97 -26.12 -14.02
N PHE A 441 -2.26 -27.12 -13.19
CA PHE A 441 -1.26 -28.14 -12.79
C PHE A 441 -0.76 -29.06 -13.94
N ARG A 442 -1.33 -28.96 -15.14
CA ARG A 442 -0.94 -29.82 -16.29
C ARG A 442 0.01 -29.17 -17.28
N VAL A 443 0.27 -27.87 -17.18
CA VAL A 443 1.06 -27.14 -18.21
C VAL A 443 2.50 -26.86 -17.77
N ILE A 444 2.84 -27.07 -16.49
CA ILE A 444 4.18 -26.77 -15.92
C ILE A 444 4.96 -28.07 -15.54
N ARG A 445 4.57 -29.22 -16.11
CA ARG A 445 5.40 -30.44 -16.02
C ARG A 445 5.94 -30.88 -17.36
#